data_81699c236d802093bc2a4130cbd99171
#
_entry.id   81699c236d802093bc2a4130cbd99171
#
_cell.length_a   1.000
_cell.length_b   1.000
_cell.length_c   1.000
_cell.angle_alpha   90.00
_cell.angle_beta   90.00
_cell.angle_gamma   90.00
#
_symmetry.space_group_name_H-M   'P 1'
#
loop_
_entity.id
_entity.type
_entity.pdbx_description
1 polymer ?
#
loop_
_entity_poly.entity_id
_entity_poly.type
_entity_poly.pdbx_seq_one_letter_code
_entity_poly.pdbx_strand_id
1 'polypeptide(L)'
;MRKLLFLCTANYYRSRFAEMLFNHLATERKLQWRAISRGLAVGSGADQVRVLSRAAVSGLRNRGVRLGFFHRSPIQVKPRDFARADLVIALDEHEHRPYMKGWFPEWADKVEYWQVGDLHSKHAEAALRLAEHEVRALVDRLSAHQPGKTHTTYREKRSGAEPAAD
;
A
#
# COMPACT_ATOMS: atom_id res chain seq x y z
N MET A 1 -13.92 -8.37 -0.41
CA MET A 1 -12.80 -7.42 -0.67
C MET A 1 -11.93 -7.36 0.58
N ARG A 2 -10.67 -7.75 0.46
CA ARG A 2 -9.69 -7.77 1.56
C ARG A 2 -9.20 -6.36 1.88
N LYS A 3 -8.81 -6.13 3.13
CA LYS A 3 -8.46 -4.80 3.64
C LYS A 3 -6.99 -4.72 4.01
N LEU A 4 -6.32 -3.69 3.51
CA LEU A 4 -4.94 -3.35 3.82
C LEU A 4 -4.91 -2.06 4.63
N LEU A 5 -4.16 -2.04 5.74
CA LEU A 5 -3.93 -0.86 6.57
C LEU A 5 -2.46 -0.43 6.45
N PHE A 6 -2.25 0.77 5.95
CA PHE A 6 -0.93 1.42 5.98
C PHE A 6 -0.81 2.34 7.20
N LEU A 7 0.33 2.25 7.90
CA LEU A 7 0.65 3.05 9.07
C LEU A 7 1.90 3.91 8.86
N CYS A 8 1.84 5.15 9.29
CA CYS A 8 3.01 6.00 9.54
C CYS A 8 2.74 6.85 10.79
N THR A 9 3.66 7.72 11.20
CA THR A 9 3.48 8.52 12.42
C THR A 9 2.28 9.46 12.33
N ALA A 10 2.29 10.42 11.41
CA ALA A 10 1.31 11.52 11.39
C ALA A 10 0.13 11.32 10.42
N ASN A 11 0.10 10.28 9.59
CA ASN A 11 -0.90 10.10 8.52
C ASN A 11 -1.06 11.31 7.59
N TYR A 12 0.05 11.98 7.31
CA TYR A 12 0.07 13.19 6.50
C TYR A 12 0.73 12.98 5.13
N TYR A 13 1.71 12.07 5.04
CA TYR A 13 2.61 11.93 3.92
C TYR A 13 2.73 10.47 3.42
N ARG A 14 3.64 9.66 3.99
CA ARG A 14 4.03 8.32 3.54
C ARG A 14 2.86 7.34 3.42
N SER A 15 2.10 7.14 4.49
CA SER A 15 1.01 6.15 4.49
C SER A 15 -0.14 6.54 3.56
N ARG A 16 -0.40 7.85 3.38
CA ARG A 16 -1.43 8.31 2.45
C ARG A 16 -0.99 8.17 1.00
N PHE A 17 0.28 8.42 0.71
CA PHE A 17 0.86 8.14 -0.60
C PHE A 17 0.73 6.65 -0.93
N ALA A 18 1.14 5.77 -0.02
CA ALA A 18 1.05 4.32 -0.19
C ALA A 18 -0.39 3.85 -0.39
N GLU A 19 -1.35 4.34 0.41
CA GLU A 19 -2.78 4.07 0.26
C GLU A 19 -3.29 4.40 -1.15
N MET A 20 -3.01 5.61 -1.61
CA MET A 20 -3.56 6.10 -2.88
C MET A 20 -2.93 5.41 -4.08
N LEU A 21 -1.61 5.22 -4.05
CA LEU A 21 -0.88 4.49 -5.09
C LEU A 21 -1.31 3.02 -5.14
N PHE A 22 -1.42 2.35 -3.98
CA PHE A 22 -1.89 0.97 -3.92
C PHE A 22 -3.28 0.83 -4.50
N ASN A 23 -4.23 1.67 -4.10
CA ASN A 23 -5.60 1.61 -4.58
C ASN A 23 -5.71 1.85 -6.09
N HIS A 24 -4.87 2.72 -6.65
CA HIS A 24 -4.76 2.95 -8.09
C HIS A 24 -4.30 1.67 -8.80
N LEU A 25 -3.15 1.13 -8.41
CA LEU A 25 -2.58 -0.08 -8.99
C LEU A 25 -3.46 -1.32 -8.78
N ALA A 26 -4.09 -1.44 -7.62
CA ALA A 26 -5.03 -2.53 -7.31
C ALA A 26 -6.25 -2.50 -8.25
N THR A 27 -6.75 -1.31 -8.57
CA THR A 27 -7.83 -1.13 -9.53
C THR A 27 -7.40 -1.55 -10.94
N GLU A 28 -6.23 -1.11 -11.41
CA GLU A 28 -5.67 -1.49 -12.72
C GLU A 28 -5.47 -3.01 -12.84
N ARG A 29 -5.00 -3.64 -11.77
CA ARG A 29 -4.75 -5.10 -11.71
C ARG A 29 -5.98 -5.92 -11.36
N LYS A 30 -7.14 -5.28 -11.11
CA LYS A 30 -8.40 -5.91 -10.67
C LYS A 30 -8.22 -6.75 -9.40
N LEU A 31 -7.39 -6.28 -8.47
CA LEU A 31 -7.18 -6.92 -7.17
C LEU A 31 -8.42 -6.78 -6.28
N GLN A 32 -8.76 -7.83 -5.55
CA GLN A 32 -9.84 -7.82 -4.55
C GLN A 32 -9.34 -7.28 -3.20
N TRP A 33 -8.60 -6.15 -3.24
CA TRP A 33 -8.02 -5.49 -2.10
C TRP A 33 -8.35 -4.00 -2.09
N ARG A 34 -8.49 -3.45 -0.88
CA ARG A 34 -8.67 -2.01 -0.64
C ARG A 34 -7.78 -1.56 0.49
N ALA A 35 -6.94 -0.55 0.25
CA ALA A 35 -6.11 0.06 1.28
C ALA A 35 -6.80 1.23 1.95
N ILE A 36 -6.51 1.40 3.23
CA ILE A 36 -6.72 2.61 4.03
C ILE A 36 -5.42 2.98 4.73
N SER A 37 -5.30 4.20 5.23
CA SER A 37 -4.14 4.59 6.03
C SER A 37 -4.53 5.30 7.33
N ARG A 38 -3.65 5.17 8.34
CA ARG A 38 -3.79 5.78 9.68
C ARG A 38 -2.44 6.29 10.17
N GLY A 39 -2.49 7.17 11.18
CA GLY A 39 -1.31 7.61 11.92
C GLY A 39 -1.22 6.95 13.29
N LEU A 40 0.00 6.62 13.70
CA LEU A 40 0.29 6.11 15.04
C LEU A 40 0.25 7.24 16.08
N ALA A 41 0.74 8.44 15.72
CA ALA A 41 0.81 9.62 16.58
C ALA A 41 0.34 10.85 15.81
N VAL A 42 -0.97 10.92 15.55
CA VAL A 42 -1.57 12.12 14.93
C VAL A 42 -1.67 13.21 16.00
N GLY A 43 -0.96 14.33 15.79
CA GLY A 43 -0.98 15.47 16.72
C GLY A 43 -2.38 16.03 16.96
N SER A 44 -2.62 16.51 18.17
CA SER A 44 -3.84 17.22 18.53
C SER A 44 -3.57 18.73 18.50
N GLY A 45 -4.35 19.51 17.75
CA GLY A 45 -4.28 20.97 17.80
C GLY A 45 -4.53 21.68 16.47
N ALA A 46 -4.40 23.02 16.49
CA ALA A 46 -4.66 23.90 15.36
C ALA A 46 -3.70 23.70 14.16
N ASP A 47 -2.55 23.07 14.41
CA ASP A 47 -1.51 22.76 13.42
C ASP A 47 -1.78 21.46 12.64
N GLN A 48 -2.93 20.82 12.81
CA GLN A 48 -3.30 19.67 12.00
C GLN A 48 -3.45 20.09 10.55
N VAL A 49 -2.42 19.83 9.77
CA VAL A 49 -2.45 20.00 8.31
C VAL A 49 -3.54 19.10 7.75
N ARG A 50 -4.68 19.67 7.42
CA ARG A 50 -5.87 18.94 6.93
C ARG A 50 -5.72 18.35 5.54
N VAL A 51 -4.63 18.62 4.87
CA VAL A 51 -4.40 18.23 3.47
C VAL A 51 -3.20 17.30 3.34
N LEU A 52 -3.23 16.49 2.32
CA LEU A 52 -2.08 15.67 1.90
C LEU A 52 -0.88 16.59 1.62
N SER A 53 0.33 16.16 2.01
CA SER A 53 1.54 16.95 1.76
C SER A 53 1.72 17.27 0.27
N ARG A 54 2.28 18.45 -0.04
CA ARG A 54 2.54 18.85 -1.43
C ARG A 54 3.41 17.84 -2.16
N ALA A 55 4.42 17.28 -1.50
CA ALA A 55 5.29 16.25 -2.08
C ALA A 55 4.50 14.98 -2.44
N ALA A 56 3.61 14.51 -1.56
CA ALA A 56 2.77 13.36 -1.85
C ALA A 56 1.79 13.65 -3.02
N VAL A 57 1.20 14.86 -3.07
CA VAL A 57 0.34 15.28 -4.19
C VAL A 57 1.10 15.25 -5.52
N SER A 58 2.27 15.91 -5.59
CA SER A 58 3.11 15.91 -6.79
C SER A 58 3.56 14.51 -7.15
N GLY A 59 4.03 13.74 -6.16
CA GLY A 59 4.48 12.37 -6.36
C GLY A 59 3.41 11.45 -6.94
N LEU A 60 2.18 11.56 -6.47
CA LEU A 60 1.04 10.79 -6.98
C LEU A 60 0.66 11.22 -8.41
N ARG A 61 0.59 12.54 -8.67
CA ARG A 61 0.30 13.06 -10.01
C ARG A 61 1.32 12.61 -11.04
N ASN A 62 2.61 12.67 -10.71
CA ASN A 62 3.70 12.22 -11.58
C ASN A 62 3.63 10.71 -11.90
N ARG A 63 2.89 9.94 -11.12
CA ARG A 63 2.63 8.50 -11.28
C ARG A 63 1.27 8.19 -11.90
N GLY A 64 0.59 9.20 -12.43
CA GLY A 64 -0.71 9.04 -13.10
C GLY A 64 -1.90 8.77 -12.16
N VAL A 65 -1.69 8.89 -10.84
CA VAL A 65 -2.75 8.67 -9.86
C VAL A 65 -3.73 9.85 -9.89
N ARG A 66 -4.98 9.58 -10.23
CA ARG A 66 -6.04 10.58 -10.15
C ARG A 66 -6.40 10.85 -8.70
N LEU A 67 -6.17 12.09 -8.27
CA LEU A 67 -6.52 12.54 -6.94
C LEU A 67 -8.00 12.96 -6.93
N GLY A 68 -8.86 12.09 -6.39
CA GLY A 68 -10.25 12.43 -6.09
C GLY A 68 -10.33 13.34 -4.86
N PHE A 69 -11.36 13.16 -4.02
CA PHE A 69 -11.49 13.89 -2.75
C PHE A 69 -10.42 13.45 -1.74
N PHE A 70 -9.24 14.08 -1.78
CA PHE A 70 -8.11 13.78 -0.89
C PHE A 70 -8.02 14.71 0.34
N HIS A 71 -9.04 15.53 0.55
CA HIS A 71 -9.07 16.57 1.60
C HIS A 71 -9.44 16.05 3.00
N ARG A 72 -9.34 14.73 3.27
CA ARG A 72 -9.55 14.26 4.63
C ARG A 72 -8.39 14.66 5.55
N SER A 73 -8.72 14.93 6.80
CA SER A 73 -7.71 15.10 7.86
C SER A 73 -6.96 13.79 8.12
N PRO A 74 -5.75 13.87 8.69
CA PRO A 74 -5.08 12.70 9.28
C PRO A 74 -6.00 12.00 10.28
N ILE A 75 -5.91 10.67 10.34
CA ILE A 75 -6.76 9.86 11.21
C ILE A 75 -5.87 9.01 12.12
N GLN A 76 -6.06 9.16 13.42
CA GLN A 76 -5.41 8.33 14.44
C GLN A 76 -5.87 6.88 14.30
N VAL A 77 -4.92 5.94 14.35
CA VAL A 77 -5.22 4.50 14.37
C VAL A 77 -5.93 4.11 15.66
N LYS A 78 -6.85 3.16 15.56
CA LYS A 78 -7.61 2.60 16.68
C LYS A 78 -7.55 1.07 16.63
N PRO A 79 -7.73 0.36 17.77
CA PRO A 79 -7.73 -1.11 17.79
C PRO A 79 -8.63 -1.76 16.74
N ARG A 80 -9.78 -1.16 16.48
CA ARG A 80 -10.72 -1.63 15.45
C ARG A 80 -10.17 -1.61 14.02
N ASP A 81 -9.18 -0.73 13.73
CA ASP A 81 -8.58 -0.66 12.40
C ASP A 81 -7.72 -1.90 12.15
N PHE A 82 -6.95 -2.36 13.17
CA PHE A 82 -6.21 -3.61 13.13
C PHE A 82 -7.12 -4.82 12.99
N ALA A 83 -8.16 -4.89 13.83
CA ALA A 83 -9.11 -6.03 13.83
C ALA A 83 -9.83 -6.20 12.48
N ARG A 84 -9.96 -5.14 11.68
CA ARG A 84 -10.65 -5.16 10.39
C ARG A 84 -9.71 -5.32 9.20
N ALA A 85 -8.40 -5.28 9.40
CA ALA A 85 -7.40 -5.39 8.35
C ALA A 85 -6.97 -6.86 8.16
N ASP A 86 -6.91 -7.31 6.92
CA ASP A 86 -6.33 -8.61 6.55
C ASP A 86 -4.81 -8.56 6.47
N LEU A 87 -4.26 -7.36 6.26
CA LEU A 87 -2.82 -7.08 6.25
C LEU A 87 -2.58 -5.69 6.81
N VAL A 88 -1.59 -5.55 7.69
CA VAL A 88 -1.16 -4.27 8.26
C VAL A 88 0.31 -4.05 7.92
N ILE A 89 0.62 -2.88 7.38
CA ILE A 89 1.98 -2.50 6.99
C ILE A 89 2.34 -1.16 7.63
N ALA A 90 3.40 -1.13 8.41
CA ALA A 90 4.00 0.09 8.93
C ALA A 90 5.19 0.50 8.04
N LEU A 91 5.21 1.76 7.60
CA LEU A 91 6.11 2.22 6.53
C LEU A 91 7.59 2.26 6.92
N ASP A 92 7.91 2.30 8.23
CA ASP A 92 9.28 2.28 8.71
C ASP A 92 9.39 1.50 10.03
N GLU A 93 10.23 0.48 10.05
CA GLU A 93 10.38 -0.36 11.23
C GLU A 93 10.99 0.39 12.40
N HIS A 94 12.08 1.12 12.13
CA HIS A 94 12.83 1.81 13.19
C HIS A 94 11.97 2.87 13.89
N GLU A 95 11.17 3.61 13.11
CA GLU A 95 10.30 4.66 13.65
C GLU A 95 9.02 4.09 14.27
N HIS A 96 8.38 3.10 13.63
CA HIS A 96 7.01 2.71 13.99
C HIS A 96 6.94 1.53 14.97
N ARG A 97 7.94 0.64 15.03
CA ARG A 97 7.94 -0.49 15.95
C ARG A 97 7.88 -0.06 17.43
N PRO A 98 8.59 1.00 17.88
CA PRO A 98 8.45 1.51 19.25
C PRO A 98 7.01 1.95 19.58
N TYR A 99 6.33 2.66 18.70
CA TYR A 99 4.92 3.04 18.88
C TYR A 99 4.02 1.81 18.98
N MET A 100 4.23 0.82 18.10
CA MET A 100 3.45 -0.42 18.10
C MET A 100 3.64 -1.19 19.40
N LYS A 101 4.89 -1.35 19.88
CA LYS A 101 5.17 -2.01 21.16
C LYS A 101 4.57 -1.29 22.35
N GLY A 102 4.58 0.05 22.33
CA GLY A 102 4.08 0.85 23.45
C GLY A 102 2.54 0.94 23.51
N TRP A 103 1.88 1.01 22.38
CA TRP A 103 0.42 1.31 22.33
C TRP A 103 -0.45 0.17 21.80
N PHE A 104 0.13 -0.75 21.04
CA PHE A 104 -0.57 -1.87 20.42
C PHE A 104 0.26 -3.16 20.47
N PRO A 105 0.72 -3.58 21.68
CA PRO A 105 1.68 -4.68 21.82
C PRO A 105 1.16 -6.00 21.23
N GLU A 106 -0.16 -6.26 21.28
CA GLU A 106 -0.78 -7.45 20.72
C GLU A 106 -0.69 -7.52 19.19
N TRP A 107 -0.40 -6.41 18.54
CA TRP A 107 -0.26 -6.29 17.09
C TRP A 107 1.17 -6.11 16.61
N ALA A 108 2.10 -5.72 17.49
CA ALA A 108 3.44 -5.32 17.12
C ALA A 108 4.21 -6.36 16.30
N ASP A 109 4.02 -7.64 16.59
CA ASP A 109 4.70 -8.74 15.88
C ASP A 109 3.86 -9.33 14.73
N LYS A 110 2.65 -8.81 14.50
CA LYS A 110 1.75 -9.20 13.40
C LYS A 110 1.77 -8.22 12.23
N VAL A 111 2.44 -7.09 12.41
CA VAL A 111 2.57 -6.03 11.40
C VAL A 111 3.79 -6.32 10.53
N GLU A 112 3.63 -6.17 9.23
CA GLU A 112 4.74 -6.13 8.29
C GLU A 112 5.39 -4.74 8.35
N TYR A 113 6.70 -4.68 8.49
CA TYR A 113 7.44 -3.42 8.57
C TYR A 113 8.28 -3.23 7.31
N TRP A 114 8.17 -2.03 6.73
CA TRP A 114 9.00 -1.61 5.62
C TRP A 114 10.17 -0.75 6.10
N GLN A 115 11.01 -0.27 5.18
CA GLN A 115 12.17 0.59 5.46
C GLN A 115 12.04 1.93 4.70
N VAL A 116 10.84 2.51 4.72
CA VAL A 116 10.55 3.81 4.10
C VAL A 116 10.66 4.90 5.16
N GLY A 117 11.89 5.30 5.48
CA GLY A 117 12.17 6.32 6.48
C GLY A 117 11.58 7.68 6.14
N ASP A 118 11.41 8.51 7.17
CA ASP A 118 11.01 9.92 7.01
C ASP A 118 12.25 10.74 6.61
N LEU A 119 12.52 10.76 5.33
CA LEU A 119 13.55 11.64 4.79
C LEU A 119 12.99 13.06 4.79
N HIS A 120 13.45 13.88 5.72
CA HIS A 120 13.05 15.29 5.86
C HIS A 120 12.95 16.00 4.49
N SER A 121 12.18 17.06 4.40
CA SER A 121 11.64 17.73 3.21
C SER A 121 12.54 17.82 1.95
N LYS A 122 13.87 17.83 2.12
CA LYS A 122 14.85 17.84 1.02
C LYS A 122 14.95 16.52 0.24
N HIS A 123 14.50 15.42 0.83
CA HIS A 123 14.58 14.07 0.24
C HIS A 123 13.22 13.38 0.12
N ALA A 124 12.14 14.14 0.18
CA ALA A 124 10.78 13.63 0.11
C ALA A 124 10.55 12.70 -1.10
N GLU A 125 11.07 13.05 -2.27
CA GLU A 125 10.94 12.23 -3.48
C GLU A 125 11.70 10.90 -3.36
N ALA A 126 12.83 10.85 -2.64
CA ALA A 126 13.53 9.58 -2.39
C ALA A 126 12.68 8.62 -1.53
N ALA A 127 12.06 9.14 -0.46
CA ALA A 127 11.13 8.36 0.36
C ALA A 127 9.91 7.89 -0.46
N LEU A 128 9.38 8.73 -1.36
CA LEU A 128 8.28 8.33 -2.24
C LEU A 128 8.68 7.26 -3.25
N ARG A 129 9.90 7.28 -3.78
CA ARG A 129 10.41 6.22 -4.66
C ARG A 129 10.54 4.89 -3.92
N LEU A 130 11.03 4.91 -2.68
CA LEU A 130 11.07 3.70 -1.85
C LEU A 130 9.67 3.18 -1.56
N ALA A 131 8.75 4.06 -1.15
CA ALA A 131 7.34 3.69 -0.92
C ALA A 131 6.69 3.11 -2.18
N GLU A 132 6.96 3.69 -3.36
CA GLU A 132 6.47 3.17 -4.64
C GLU A 132 7.02 1.79 -4.94
N HIS A 133 8.32 1.57 -4.74
CA HIS A 133 8.95 0.26 -4.94
C HIS A 133 8.25 -0.81 -4.10
N GLU A 134 8.08 -0.56 -2.81
CA GLU A 134 7.42 -1.48 -1.88
C GLU A 134 5.94 -1.71 -2.24
N VAL A 135 5.21 -0.65 -2.61
CA VAL A 135 3.81 -0.77 -3.03
C VAL A 135 3.68 -1.62 -4.30
N ARG A 136 4.56 -1.44 -5.29
CA ARG A 136 4.55 -2.25 -6.52
C ARG A 136 4.86 -3.71 -6.24
N ALA A 137 5.89 -3.98 -5.44
CA ALA A 137 6.24 -5.34 -5.01
C ALA A 137 5.07 -6.02 -4.25
N LEU A 138 4.39 -5.28 -3.38
CA LEU A 138 3.19 -5.75 -2.69
C LEU A 138 2.05 -6.09 -3.67
N VAL A 139 1.77 -5.22 -4.63
CA VAL A 139 0.74 -5.46 -5.66
C VAL A 139 1.06 -6.73 -6.46
N ASP A 140 2.31 -6.93 -6.86
CA ASP A 140 2.72 -8.13 -7.58
C ASP A 140 2.58 -9.38 -6.70
N ARG A 141 3.01 -9.35 -5.44
CA ARG A 141 2.83 -10.41 -4.45
C ARG A 141 1.36 -10.80 -4.27
N LEU A 142 0.49 -9.82 -4.09
CA LEU A 142 -0.94 -10.06 -3.90
C LEU A 142 -1.64 -10.54 -5.18
N SER A 143 -1.16 -10.12 -6.36
CA SER A 143 -1.66 -10.58 -7.66
C SER A 143 -1.36 -12.07 -7.88
N ALA A 144 -0.18 -12.53 -7.49
CA ALA A 144 0.23 -13.93 -7.60
C ALA A 144 -0.60 -14.88 -6.73
N HIS A 145 -1.17 -14.36 -5.62
CA HIS A 145 -1.97 -15.15 -4.67
C HIS A 145 -3.49 -14.99 -4.88
N GLN A 146 -3.93 -14.43 -5.99
CA GLN A 146 -5.37 -14.39 -6.31
C GLN A 146 -5.83 -15.74 -6.86
N PRO A 147 -6.83 -16.40 -6.24
CA PRO A 147 -7.45 -17.58 -6.84
C PRO A 147 -8.15 -17.17 -8.13
N GLY A 148 -7.78 -17.77 -9.25
CA GLY A 148 -8.47 -17.57 -10.54
C GLY A 148 -7.60 -17.16 -11.73
N LYS A 149 -6.26 -17.01 -11.58
CA LYS A 149 -5.35 -16.96 -12.74
C LYS A 149 -4.72 -18.32 -12.95
N THR A 150 -5.51 -19.32 -13.39
CA THR A 150 -4.94 -20.48 -14.05
C THR A 150 -4.32 -19.99 -15.35
N HIS A 151 -3.01 -20.11 -15.49
CA HIS A 151 -2.33 -20.08 -16.78
C HIS A 151 -2.99 -21.15 -17.67
N THR A 152 -3.82 -20.72 -18.60
CA THR A 152 -4.22 -21.58 -19.70
C THR A 152 -2.98 -21.78 -20.54
N THR A 153 -2.25 -22.87 -20.28
CA THR A 153 -1.24 -23.39 -21.19
C THR A 153 -1.98 -23.70 -22.49
N TYR A 154 -1.66 -22.95 -23.52
CA TYR A 154 -2.08 -23.19 -24.89
C TYR A 154 -1.50 -24.56 -25.29
N ARG A 155 -2.36 -25.58 -25.26
CA ARG A 155 -2.02 -26.91 -25.77
C ARG A 155 -2.02 -26.82 -27.28
N GLU A 156 -0.84 -26.72 -27.89
CA GLU A 156 -0.64 -26.88 -29.33
C GLU A 156 -1.28 -28.20 -29.76
N LYS A 157 -2.34 -28.10 -30.54
CA LYS A 157 -2.85 -29.22 -31.33
C LYS A 157 -1.79 -29.55 -32.40
N ARG A 158 -0.99 -30.57 -32.16
CA ARG A 158 -0.26 -31.22 -33.22
C ARG A 158 -1.30 -31.87 -34.12
N SER A 159 -1.52 -31.26 -35.27
CA SER A 159 -2.20 -31.87 -36.41
C SER A 159 -1.27 -32.97 -36.96
N GLY A 160 -1.57 -34.21 -36.68
CA GLY A 160 -0.96 -35.35 -37.33
C GLY A 160 -1.61 -35.45 -38.72
N ALA A 161 -0.82 -35.16 -39.74
CA ALA A 161 -1.14 -35.59 -41.13
C ALA A 161 -0.59 -37.02 -41.26
N GLU A 162 -1.50 -37.93 -41.44
CA GLU A 162 -1.17 -39.30 -41.97
C GLU A 162 -0.93 -39.20 -43.48
N PRO A 163 0.12 -39.82 -44.01
CA PRO A 163 0.24 -39.98 -45.44
C PRO A 163 -0.55 -41.23 -45.88
N ALA A 164 -1.38 -41.04 -46.91
CA ALA A 164 -2.02 -42.15 -47.61
C ALA A 164 -0.98 -43.05 -48.22
N ALA A 165 -1.12 -44.36 -48.02
CA ALA A 165 -0.44 -45.40 -48.77
C ALA A 165 -1.33 -45.83 -49.93
N ASP A 166 -0.67 -45.95 -51.05
CA ASP A 166 -1.12 -46.57 -52.25
C ASP A 166 -0.88 -48.09 -52.19
#